data_0c69dc73ff2a8c00fa375b36f2e3d971
#
_entry.id   0c69dc73ff2a8c00fa375b36f2e3d971
#
_cell.length_a   1.000
_cell.length_b   1.000
_cell.length_c   1.000
_cell.angle_alpha   90.00
_cell.angle_beta   90.00
_cell.angle_gamma   90.00
#
_symmetry.space_group_name_H-M   'P 1'
#
loop_
_entity.id
_entity.type
_entity.pdbx_description
1 polymer ?
#
loop_
_entity_poly.entity_id
_entity_poly.type
_entity_poly.pdbx_seq_one_letter_code
_entity_poly.pdbx_strand_id
1 'polypeptide(L)'
;DDTNDAERLSVDPVMRQVVGGRAVDHRAASTSQMARVETEVLTQPQNLSALIALPGKWIDCVRLAKPIKKLILDLDSSVSETYGQQEGSAYNGYFRCECYHPVFCFNQDGDVEATLLRNGNVASAHDWRVVLVPVIDRYRDLDVAKLFRGDAAFAIPELYEMLEAEVPVRYPLARERGPAS
;
A
#
# COMPACT_ATOMS: atom_id res chain seq x y z
N ASP A 1 -11.61 15.46 5.83
CA ASP A 1 -10.18 15.72 5.61
C ASP A 1 -9.97 15.96 4.13
N ASP A 2 -9.80 17.20 3.74
CA ASP A 2 -9.55 17.59 2.37
C ASP A 2 -8.60 18.82 2.33
N THR A 3 -8.29 19.31 1.12
CA THR A 3 -7.43 20.50 0.96
C THR A 3 -7.97 21.75 1.66
N ASN A 4 -9.27 21.83 1.97
CA ASN A 4 -9.86 22.97 2.67
C ASN A 4 -9.42 23.06 4.13
N ASP A 5 -9.04 21.94 4.76
CA ASP A 5 -8.47 21.95 6.10
C ASP A 5 -7.14 22.72 6.16
N ALA A 6 -6.43 22.84 5.04
CA ALA A 6 -5.21 23.63 4.96
C ALA A 6 -5.41 25.11 5.34
N GLU A 7 -6.59 25.67 5.14
CA GLU A 7 -6.86 27.06 5.54
C GLU A 7 -6.76 27.24 7.06
N ARG A 8 -7.30 26.30 7.82
CA ARG A 8 -7.22 26.30 9.29
C ARG A 8 -5.81 25.96 9.77
N LEU A 9 -5.22 24.92 9.20
CA LEU A 9 -3.87 24.46 9.56
C LEU A 9 -2.79 25.50 9.23
N SER A 10 -2.99 26.29 8.17
CA SER A 10 -2.01 27.30 7.76
C SER A 10 -1.78 28.41 8.79
N VAL A 11 -2.73 28.64 9.70
CA VAL A 11 -2.64 29.63 10.78
C VAL A 11 -2.43 29.02 12.16
N ASP A 12 -2.55 27.69 12.27
CA ASP A 12 -2.36 26.99 13.53
C ASP A 12 -0.90 27.09 14.01
N PRO A 13 -0.64 27.61 15.23
CA PRO A 13 0.72 27.83 15.72
C PRO A 13 1.53 26.55 15.84
N VAL A 14 0.90 25.43 16.25
CA VAL A 14 1.57 24.14 16.41
C VAL A 14 1.94 23.59 15.05
N MET A 15 1.00 23.59 14.10
CA MET A 15 1.26 23.14 12.73
C MET A 15 2.37 23.96 12.07
N ARG A 16 2.38 25.26 12.25
CA ARG A 16 3.43 26.15 11.74
C ARG A 16 4.81 25.82 12.32
N GLN A 17 4.89 25.48 13.60
CA GLN A 17 6.14 25.03 14.22
C GLN A 17 6.60 23.68 13.67
N VAL A 18 5.68 22.72 13.45
CA VAL A 18 6.00 21.42 12.87
C VAL A 18 6.53 21.57 11.44
N VAL A 19 5.89 22.39 10.62
CA VAL A 19 6.34 22.67 9.25
C VAL A 19 7.70 23.38 9.24
N GLY A 20 7.93 24.28 10.19
CA GLY A 20 9.21 24.99 10.35
C GLY A 20 9.50 26.00 9.23
N GLY A 21 10.74 26.44 9.18
CA GLY A 21 11.20 27.38 8.16
C GLY A 21 10.35 28.67 8.14
N ARG A 22 9.92 29.09 6.95
CA ARG A 22 9.14 30.34 6.79
C ARG A 22 7.76 30.27 7.46
N ALA A 23 7.22 29.08 7.68
CA ALA A 23 5.91 28.92 8.31
C ALA A 23 5.89 29.31 9.79
N VAL A 24 7.04 29.38 10.46
CA VAL A 24 7.14 29.84 11.85
C VAL A 24 6.62 31.26 11.99
N ASP A 25 6.95 32.14 11.04
CA ASP A 25 6.61 33.56 11.08
C ASP A 25 5.45 33.94 10.14
N HIS A 26 5.11 33.07 9.20
CA HIS A 26 4.08 33.28 8.19
C HIS A 26 3.05 32.13 8.19
N ARG A 27 1.99 32.30 7.39
CA ARG A 27 1.07 31.17 7.13
C ARG A 27 1.82 30.01 6.48
N ALA A 28 1.44 28.81 6.83
CA ALA A 28 1.84 27.60 6.10
C ALA A 28 1.11 27.53 4.74
N ALA A 29 1.14 26.38 4.07
CA ALA A 29 0.55 26.22 2.75
C ALA A 29 -0.96 26.54 2.74
N SER A 30 -1.40 27.27 1.72
CA SER A 30 -2.83 27.53 1.46
C SER A 30 -3.49 26.32 0.80
N THR A 31 -4.84 26.30 0.80
CA THR A 31 -5.64 25.29 0.05
C THR A 31 -5.21 25.17 -1.39
N SER A 32 -5.00 26.29 -2.09
CA SER A 32 -4.56 26.28 -3.49
C SER A 32 -3.15 25.71 -3.68
N GLN A 33 -2.26 25.91 -2.70
CA GLN A 33 -0.92 25.32 -2.73
C GLN A 33 -0.97 23.80 -2.49
N MET A 34 -1.80 23.36 -1.55
CA MET A 34 -2.02 21.93 -1.31
C MET A 34 -2.63 21.25 -2.53
N ALA A 35 -3.69 21.82 -3.11
CA ALA A 35 -4.29 21.28 -4.33
C ALA A 35 -3.27 21.18 -5.48
N ARG A 36 -2.39 22.17 -5.67
CA ARG A 36 -1.33 22.08 -6.67
C ARG A 36 -0.31 20.98 -6.36
N VAL A 37 0.04 20.77 -5.10
CA VAL A 37 0.93 19.66 -4.72
C VAL A 37 0.28 18.33 -5.10
N GLU A 38 -1.00 18.16 -4.81
CA GLU A 38 -1.73 16.93 -5.14
C GLU A 38 -1.85 16.71 -6.65
N THR A 39 -2.20 17.74 -7.41
CA THR A 39 -2.52 17.60 -8.84
C THR A 39 -1.33 17.75 -9.78
N GLU A 40 -0.34 18.56 -9.44
CA GLU A 40 0.79 18.89 -10.33
C GLU A 40 2.10 18.22 -9.89
N VAL A 41 2.29 17.96 -8.58
CA VAL A 41 3.54 17.40 -8.06
C VAL A 41 3.39 15.90 -7.79
N LEU A 42 2.42 15.48 -6.98
CA LEU A 42 2.29 14.08 -6.60
C LEU A 42 1.90 13.17 -7.77
N THR A 43 1.21 13.69 -8.77
CA THR A 43 0.83 12.95 -9.99
C THR A 43 1.97 12.73 -10.97
N GLN A 44 3.13 13.37 -10.77
CA GLN A 44 4.29 13.12 -11.64
C GLN A 44 4.77 11.66 -11.49
N PRO A 45 5.08 10.93 -12.60
CA PRO A 45 5.44 9.51 -12.54
C PRO A 45 6.56 9.18 -11.56
N GLN A 46 7.61 10.02 -11.51
CA GLN A 46 8.72 9.84 -10.58
C GLN A 46 8.30 9.97 -9.12
N ASN A 47 7.36 10.87 -8.82
CA ASN A 47 6.85 11.09 -7.46
C ASN A 47 5.89 9.97 -7.04
N LEU A 48 5.03 9.49 -7.94
CA LEU A 48 4.21 8.31 -7.71
C LEU A 48 5.06 7.08 -7.40
N SER A 49 6.11 6.84 -8.19
CA SER A 49 7.04 5.74 -7.96
C SER A 49 7.74 5.86 -6.60
N ALA A 50 8.12 7.08 -6.21
CA ALA A 50 8.74 7.33 -4.90
C ALA A 50 7.75 7.09 -3.75
N LEU A 51 6.48 7.49 -3.90
CA LEU A 51 5.43 7.26 -2.91
C LEU A 51 5.12 5.77 -2.75
N ILE A 52 5.05 5.01 -3.85
CA ILE A 52 4.86 3.56 -3.81
C ILE A 52 6.02 2.87 -3.07
N ALA A 53 7.24 3.34 -3.25
CA ALA A 53 8.42 2.79 -2.60
C ALA A 53 8.62 3.26 -1.14
N LEU A 54 7.92 4.31 -0.70
CA LEU A 54 8.14 4.94 0.60
C LEU A 54 7.89 4.00 1.80
N PRO A 55 6.80 3.22 1.86
CA PRO A 55 6.56 2.29 2.95
C PRO A 55 7.73 1.29 3.13
N GLY A 56 8.19 0.71 2.01
CA GLY A 56 9.32 -0.21 2.03
C GLY A 56 10.61 0.42 2.56
N LYS A 57 10.95 1.62 2.12
CA LYS A 57 12.11 2.36 2.63
C LYS A 57 12.00 2.66 4.13
N TRP A 58 10.82 2.98 4.61
CA TRP A 58 10.57 3.19 6.03
C TRP A 58 10.79 1.91 6.84
N ILE A 59 10.26 0.80 6.35
CA ILE A 59 10.45 -0.51 6.97
C ILE A 59 11.93 -0.89 7.01
N ASP A 60 12.69 -0.62 5.96
CA ASP A 60 14.14 -0.87 5.93
C ASP A 60 14.86 -0.08 7.04
N CYS A 61 14.50 1.18 7.27
CA CYS A 61 15.05 1.95 8.40
C CYS A 61 14.72 1.31 9.77
N VAL A 62 13.48 0.83 9.96
CA VAL A 62 13.09 0.14 11.19
C VAL A 62 13.89 -1.15 11.37
N ARG A 63 14.12 -1.90 10.29
CA ARG A 63 14.85 -3.17 10.31
C ARG A 63 16.34 -3.01 10.63
N LEU A 64 16.95 -1.86 10.37
CA LEU A 64 18.30 -1.55 10.83
C LEU A 64 18.40 -1.59 12.36
N ALA A 65 17.35 -1.16 13.05
CA ALA A 65 17.29 -1.20 14.52
C ALA A 65 16.71 -2.51 15.06
N LYS A 66 15.84 -3.17 14.29
CA LYS A 66 15.14 -4.41 14.67
C LYS A 66 15.24 -5.46 13.55
N PRO A 67 16.35 -6.19 13.46
CA PRO A 67 16.50 -7.26 12.47
C PRO A 67 15.44 -8.35 12.63
N ILE A 68 14.96 -8.90 11.52
CA ILE A 68 14.00 -10.00 11.52
C ILE A 68 14.71 -11.34 11.42
N LYS A 69 14.10 -12.38 11.99
CA LYS A 69 14.57 -13.77 11.91
C LYS A 69 13.84 -14.58 10.82
N LYS A 70 12.70 -14.08 10.38
CA LYS A 70 11.90 -14.65 9.30
C LYS A 70 11.13 -13.52 8.63
N LEU A 71 10.84 -13.66 7.35
CA LEU A 71 9.97 -12.79 6.59
C LEU A 71 8.68 -13.55 6.27
N ILE A 72 7.54 -12.99 6.59
CA ILE A 72 6.23 -13.49 6.16
C ILE A 72 5.61 -12.37 5.33
N LEU A 73 5.34 -12.64 4.08
CA LEU A 73 4.59 -11.74 3.21
C LEU A 73 3.15 -12.25 3.08
N ASP A 74 2.22 -11.35 3.30
CA ASP A 74 0.78 -11.61 3.27
C ASP A 74 0.16 -10.74 2.18
N LEU A 75 -0.42 -11.37 1.16
CA LEU A 75 -1.07 -10.67 0.07
C LEU A 75 -2.58 -10.71 0.28
N ASP A 76 -3.19 -9.54 0.31
CA ASP A 76 -4.62 -9.39 0.56
C ASP A 76 -5.22 -8.30 -0.32
N SER A 77 -6.51 -8.39 -0.58
CA SER A 77 -7.27 -7.37 -1.30
C SER A 77 -8.47 -6.94 -0.47
N SER A 78 -8.83 -5.68 -0.57
CA SER A 78 -9.92 -5.11 0.19
C SER A 78 -10.87 -4.34 -0.72
N VAL A 79 -12.10 -4.15 -0.25
CA VAL A 79 -13.08 -3.26 -0.88
C VAL A 79 -13.03 -1.91 -0.21
N SER A 80 -12.89 -0.86 -1.01
CA SER A 80 -12.96 0.52 -0.57
C SER A 80 -14.14 1.19 -1.26
N GLU A 81 -15.29 1.22 -0.59
CA GLU A 81 -16.50 1.83 -1.13
C GLU A 81 -16.29 3.32 -1.41
N THR A 82 -16.85 3.80 -2.51
CA THR A 82 -16.79 5.20 -2.91
C THR A 82 -18.16 5.81 -2.91
N TYR A 83 -18.22 7.10 -2.60
CA TYR A 83 -19.45 7.86 -2.62
C TYR A 83 -19.35 8.97 -3.67
N GLY A 84 -20.32 9.01 -4.58
CA GLY A 84 -20.29 9.89 -5.74
C GLY A 84 -19.39 9.37 -6.87
N GLN A 85 -19.14 10.22 -7.85
CA GLN A 85 -18.31 9.90 -9.02
C GLN A 85 -16.85 10.21 -8.70
N GLN A 86 -16.08 9.18 -8.43
CA GLN A 86 -14.63 9.29 -8.22
C GLN A 86 -13.89 8.67 -9.41
N GLU A 87 -12.83 9.34 -9.86
CA GLU A 87 -12.02 8.87 -10.96
C GLU A 87 -11.42 7.48 -10.66
N GLY A 88 -11.62 6.54 -11.58
CA GLY A 88 -11.12 5.17 -11.43
C GLY A 88 -11.96 4.28 -10.51
N SER A 89 -13.05 4.77 -9.88
CA SER A 89 -14.01 3.89 -9.22
C SER A 89 -14.81 3.09 -10.25
N ALA A 90 -15.27 1.90 -9.88
CA ALA A 90 -16.09 1.07 -10.73
C ALA A 90 -17.04 0.20 -9.90
N TYR A 91 -18.20 -0.11 -10.50
CA TYR A 91 -19.18 -0.99 -9.87
C TYR A 91 -18.66 -2.43 -9.79
N ASN A 92 -18.67 -2.98 -8.59
CA ASN A 92 -18.34 -4.37 -8.33
C ASN A 92 -19.62 -5.18 -8.10
N GLY A 93 -19.92 -6.10 -9.02
CA GLY A 93 -21.15 -6.92 -8.94
C GLY A 93 -21.18 -7.89 -7.77
N TYR A 94 -20.02 -8.33 -7.25
CA TYR A 94 -19.92 -9.22 -6.09
C TYR A 94 -20.24 -8.46 -4.79
N PHE A 95 -19.62 -7.29 -4.62
CA PHE A 95 -19.83 -6.44 -3.43
C PHE A 95 -21.06 -5.53 -3.57
N ARG A 96 -21.60 -5.37 -4.77
CA ARG A 96 -22.79 -4.57 -5.09
C ARG A 96 -22.66 -3.08 -4.75
N CYS A 97 -21.47 -2.54 -4.93
CA CYS A 97 -21.18 -1.13 -4.67
C CYS A 97 -20.21 -0.55 -5.71
N GLU A 98 -20.22 0.78 -5.86
CA GLU A 98 -19.14 1.51 -6.51
C GLU A 98 -17.96 1.57 -5.56
N CYS A 99 -16.79 1.14 -6.00
CA CYS A 99 -15.63 1.01 -5.12
C CYS A 99 -14.31 1.08 -5.87
N TYR A 100 -13.24 1.19 -5.10
CA TYR A 100 -11.91 0.71 -5.47
C TYR A 100 -11.69 -0.70 -4.90
N HIS A 101 -10.76 -1.45 -5.50
CA HIS A 101 -10.38 -2.78 -5.04
C HIS A 101 -8.85 -2.83 -4.88
N PRO A 102 -8.28 -2.14 -3.86
CA PRO A 102 -6.84 -2.13 -3.62
C PRO A 102 -6.31 -3.52 -3.28
N VAL A 103 -5.04 -3.76 -3.61
CA VAL A 103 -4.27 -4.91 -3.16
C VAL A 103 -3.12 -4.44 -2.28
N PHE A 104 -2.85 -5.19 -1.24
CA PHE A 104 -1.82 -4.90 -0.25
C PHE A 104 -0.88 -6.09 -0.09
N CYS A 105 0.39 -5.79 0.16
CA CYS A 105 1.35 -6.75 0.68
C CYS A 105 1.74 -6.31 2.09
N PHE A 106 1.46 -7.14 3.08
CA PHE A 106 1.84 -6.89 4.48
C PHE A 106 3.01 -7.77 4.87
N ASN A 107 3.72 -7.37 5.92
CA ASN A 107 4.69 -8.22 6.58
C ASN A 107 4.14 -8.84 7.89
N GLN A 108 4.94 -9.64 8.59
CA GLN A 108 4.55 -10.30 9.83
C GLN A 108 4.26 -9.35 11.00
N ASP A 109 4.71 -8.12 10.92
CA ASP A 109 4.49 -7.08 11.94
C ASP A 109 3.20 -6.28 11.65
N GLY A 110 2.56 -6.53 10.49
CA GLY A 110 1.37 -5.84 10.01
C GLY A 110 1.65 -4.56 9.25
N ASP A 111 2.92 -4.28 8.95
CA ASP A 111 3.27 -3.11 8.15
C ASP A 111 2.95 -3.35 6.68
N VAL A 112 2.50 -2.31 5.98
CA VAL A 112 2.28 -2.32 4.54
C VAL A 112 3.62 -2.21 3.83
N GLU A 113 4.05 -3.27 3.17
CA GLU A 113 5.27 -3.32 2.35
C GLU A 113 5.08 -2.62 1.01
N ALA A 114 3.93 -2.84 0.39
CA ALA A 114 3.50 -2.20 -0.85
C ALA A 114 1.98 -2.27 -0.99
N THR A 115 1.43 -1.39 -1.79
CA THR A 115 -0.01 -1.36 -2.12
C THR A 115 -0.22 -0.80 -3.52
N LEU A 116 -1.32 -1.21 -4.14
CA LEU A 116 -1.78 -0.67 -5.42
C LEU A 116 -3.28 -0.40 -5.35
N LEU A 117 -3.67 0.84 -5.62
CA LEU A 117 -5.07 1.18 -5.82
C LEU A 117 -5.52 0.71 -7.21
N ARG A 118 -6.65 0.01 -7.26
CA ARG A 118 -7.19 -0.56 -8.51
C ARG A 118 -8.67 -0.23 -8.63
N ASN A 119 -9.19 -0.28 -9.85
CA ASN A 119 -10.63 -0.13 -10.10
C ASN A 119 -11.40 -1.24 -9.36
N GLY A 120 -12.63 -0.94 -8.95
CA GLY A 120 -13.46 -1.85 -8.16
C GLY A 120 -13.83 -3.16 -8.86
N ASN A 121 -13.88 -3.17 -10.19
CA ASN A 121 -14.32 -4.31 -11.00
C ASN A 121 -13.22 -5.31 -11.39
N VAL A 122 -12.03 -5.21 -10.80
CA VAL A 122 -10.94 -6.16 -11.06
C VAL A 122 -11.01 -7.36 -10.12
N ALA A 123 -10.45 -8.49 -10.55
CA ALA A 123 -10.31 -9.67 -9.69
C ALA A 123 -9.28 -9.42 -8.56
N SER A 124 -9.44 -10.09 -7.42
CA SER A 124 -8.54 -9.94 -6.26
C SER A 124 -7.06 -10.13 -6.61
N ALA A 125 -6.74 -11.13 -7.41
CA ALA A 125 -5.36 -11.41 -7.84
C ALA A 125 -4.90 -10.58 -9.06
N HIS A 126 -5.71 -9.66 -9.58
CA HIS A 126 -5.25 -8.81 -10.69
C HIS A 126 -4.07 -7.94 -10.25
N ASP A 127 -3.07 -7.75 -11.10
CA ASP A 127 -1.87 -6.91 -10.86
C ASP A 127 -1.05 -7.27 -9.60
N TRP A 128 -1.19 -8.46 -9.03
CA TRP A 128 -0.42 -8.89 -7.86
C TRP A 128 1.10 -8.75 -8.05
N ARG A 129 1.60 -8.93 -9.29
CA ARG A 129 3.03 -8.81 -9.62
C ARG A 129 3.56 -7.39 -9.36
N VAL A 130 2.76 -6.38 -9.65
CA VAL A 130 3.14 -4.97 -9.45
C VAL A 130 3.44 -4.67 -7.99
N VAL A 131 2.73 -5.35 -7.07
CA VAL A 131 2.90 -5.19 -5.63
C VAL A 131 3.97 -6.13 -5.08
N LEU A 132 3.91 -7.42 -5.42
CA LEU A 132 4.71 -8.44 -4.76
C LEU A 132 6.16 -8.51 -5.27
N VAL A 133 6.39 -8.36 -6.57
CA VAL A 133 7.74 -8.52 -7.15
C VAL A 133 8.73 -7.49 -6.57
N PRO A 134 8.43 -6.19 -6.49
CA PRO A 134 9.35 -5.22 -5.89
C PRO A 134 9.65 -5.50 -4.42
N VAL A 135 8.69 -6.07 -3.68
CA VAL A 135 8.89 -6.46 -2.28
C VAL A 135 9.84 -7.66 -2.19
N ILE A 136 9.64 -8.69 -3.01
CA ILE A 136 10.54 -9.84 -3.07
C ILE A 136 11.96 -9.42 -3.43
N ASP A 137 12.11 -8.56 -4.44
CA ASP A 137 13.41 -8.05 -4.87
C ASP A 137 14.15 -7.34 -3.74
N ARG A 138 13.44 -6.55 -2.95
CA ARG A 138 14.02 -5.85 -1.80
C ARG A 138 14.56 -6.80 -0.73
N TYR A 139 13.96 -7.96 -0.58
CA TYR A 139 14.36 -8.98 0.38
C TYR A 139 15.16 -10.14 -0.23
N ARG A 140 15.57 -10.04 -1.50
CA ARG A 140 16.24 -11.12 -2.23
C ARG A 140 17.47 -11.62 -1.50
N ASP A 141 18.35 -10.70 -1.10
CA ASP A 141 19.64 -10.99 -0.48
C ASP A 141 19.56 -11.20 1.03
N LEU A 142 18.38 -11.11 1.63
CA LEU A 142 18.22 -11.32 3.06
C LEU A 142 18.19 -12.82 3.37
N ASP A 143 19.19 -13.27 4.12
CA ASP A 143 19.33 -14.68 4.55
C ASP A 143 18.42 -15.00 5.75
N VAL A 144 17.14 -15.11 5.50
CA VAL A 144 16.12 -15.51 6.48
C VAL A 144 15.10 -16.44 5.83
N ALA A 145 14.41 -17.23 6.64
CA ALA A 145 13.29 -18.01 6.15
C ALA A 145 12.19 -17.07 5.62
N LYS A 146 11.79 -17.29 4.37
CA LYS A 146 10.74 -16.51 3.70
C LYS A 146 9.49 -17.36 3.56
N LEU A 147 8.36 -16.81 3.95
CA LEU A 147 7.06 -17.46 3.94
C LEU A 147 6.08 -16.55 3.19
N PHE A 148 5.18 -17.14 2.44
CA PHE A 148 4.11 -16.41 1.76
C PHE A 148 2.75 -16.90 2.27
N ARG A 149 1.82 -15.97 2.45
CA ARG A 149 0.41 -16.21 2.73
C ARG A 149 -0.44 -15.41 1.76
N GLY A 150 -1.58 -15.93 1.41
CA GLY A 150 -2.61 -15.26 0.63
C GLY A 150 -3.92 -15.98 0.84
N ASP A 151 -5.03 -15.31 0.56
CA ASP A 151 -6.33 -15.96 0.53
C ASP A 151 -6.48 -16.84 -0.72
N ALA A 152 -7.61 -17.52 -0.85
CA ALA A 152 -7.88 -18.45 -1.98
C ALA A 152 -7.85 -17.74 -3.34
N ALA A 153 -8.09 -16.43 -3.40
CA ALA A 153 -8.05 -15.67 -4.64
C ALA A 153 -6.64 -15.54 -5.23
N PHE A 154 -5.60 -15.64 -4.37
CA PHE A 154 -4.19 -15.63 -4.78
C PHE A 154 -3.62 -17.04 -4.99
N ALA A 155 -4.42 -18.10 -4.86
CA ALA A 155 -4.01 -19.48 -5.16
C ALA A 155 -3.99 -19.73 -6.67
N ILE A 156 -3.14 -19.03 -7.41
CA ILE A 156 -3.00 -19.11 -8.85
C ILE A 156 -1.63 -19.69 -9.23
N PRO A 157 -1.54 -20.56 -10.27
CA PRO A 157 -0.30 -21.22 -10.66
C PRO A 157 0.86 -20.24 -10.89
N GLU A 158 0.62 -19.15 -11.59
CA GLU A 158 1.64 -18.18 -11.96
C GLU A 158 2.31 -17.51 -10.73
N LEU A 159 1.56 -17.37 -9.63
CA LEU A 159 2.12 -16.83 -8.39
C LEU A 159 3.01 -17.87 -7.72
N TYR A 160 2.57 -19.12 -7.65
CA TYR A 160 3.37 -20.21 -7.08
C TYR A 160 4.65 -20.46 -7.88
N GLU A 161 4.56 -20.54 -9.21
CA GLU A 161 5.71 -20.70 -10.10
C GLU A 161 6.75 -19.59 -9.89
N MET A 162 6.29 -18.33 -9.77
CA MET A 162 7.17 -17.21 -9.51
C MET A 162 7.83 -17.33 -8.13
N LEU A 163 7.07 -17.68 -7.10
CA LEU A 163 7.62 -17.82 -5.74
C LEU A 163 8.62 -18.97 -5.66
N GLU A 164 8.39 -20.08 -6.36
CA GLU A 164 9.32 -21.21 -6.41
C GLU A 164 10.61 -20.89 -7.17
N ALA A 165 10.51 -20.08 -8.23
CA ALA A 165 11.66 -19.70 -9.04
C ALA A 165 12.55 -18.64 -8.36
N GLU A 166 11.95 -17.68 -7.67
CA GLU A 166 12.65 -16.50 -7.16
C GLU A 166 13.09 -16.64 -5.69
N VAL A 167 12.41 -17.49 -4.91
CA VAL A 167 12.64 -17.59 -3.46
C VAL A 167 12.43 -19.05 -3.03
N PRO A 168 13.32 -19.66 -2.24
CA PRO A 168 13.04 -20.91 -1.56
C PRO A 168 11.97 -20.68 -0.47
N VAL A 169 10.72 -20.50 -0.89
CA VAL A 169 9.59 -20.19 0.00
C VAL A 169 8.97 -21.47 0.52
N ARG A 170 8.77 -21.57 1.82
CA ARG A 170 7.93 -22.62 2.40
C ARG A 170 6.48 -22.07 2.47
N TYR A 171 5.57 -22.74 1.79
CA TYR A 171 4.13 -22.40 1.84
C TYR A 171 3.50 -23.04 3.08
N PRO A 172 2.88 -22.28 4.00
CA PRO A 172 1.87 -22.88 4.84
C PRO A 172 0.62 -23.11 3.97
N LEU A 173 0.17 -24.36 3.89
CA LEU A 173 -1.10 -24.73 3.28
C LEU A 173 -2.20 -23.79 3.80
N ALA A 174 -3.05 -23.29 2.90
CA ALA A 174 -4.22 -22.52 3.25
C ALA A 174 -4.98 -23.24 4.37
N ARG A 175 -5.24 -22.59 5.49
CA ARG A 175 -6.13 -23.16 6.51
C ARG A 175 -7.51 -23.27 5.89
N GLU A 176 -7.97 -24.49 5.67
CA GLU A 176 -9.37 -24.74 5.40
C GLU A 176 -10.17 -24.06 6.49
N ARG A 177 -11.03 -23.12 6.12
CA ARG A 177 -12.04 -22.61 7.04
C ARG A 177 -12.95 -23.80 7.35
N GLY A 178 -12.89 -24.31 8.55
CA GLY A 178 -13.87 -25.27 9.01
C GLY A 178 -15.28 -24.71 8.84
N PRO A 179 -16.30 -25.56 8.67
CA PRO A 179 -17.66 -25.13 8.48
C PRO A 179 -18.08 -24.21 9.64
N ALA A 180 -18.64 -23.06 9.30
CA ALA A 180 -19.23 -22.15 10.27
C ALA A 180 -20.37 -22.89 10.98
N SER A 181 -20.22 -23.08 12.26
CA SER A 181 -21.24 -23.57 13.19
C SER A 181 -22.20 -22.47 13.58
#